data_9234d28d2e68ea744e07c378324bcbac
#
_entry.id   9234d28d2e68ea744e07c378324bcbac
#
_cell.length_a   1.000
_cell.length_b   1.000
_cell.length_c   1.000
_cell.angle_alpha   90.00
_cell.angle_beta   90.00
_cell.angle_gamma   90.00
#
_symmetry.space_group_name_H-M   'P 1'
#
loop_
_entity.id
_entity.type
_entity.pdbx_description
1 polymer ?
#
loop_
_entity_poly.entity_id
_entity_poly.type
_entity_poly.pdbx_seq_one_letter_code
_entity_poly.pdbx_strand_id
1 'polypeptide(L)'
;DRLELCHRALQCRHERLKGTTSDAAPILWQYGALARLKKGETIDKLLYNGYSTISLGYAGLYECVKYMTGKSHTDPSATPFALSIMQKMNDKCKEWKTAENIDYSLYGTPLESTTYKFAKCLQKRFGVIEGVTDKGYITNSYHVHVTEKIDAFTKLKFEAQFQHLSPGGAISYVEVPNMQQNLEAVLQVMKFIYDNIIYAELNTKSDYCQAVSYTHLRAHETCAD
;
A
#
# COMPACT_ATOMS: atom_id res chain seq x y z
N ASP A 1 22.06 1.21 -2.84
CA ASP A 1 22.06 2.17 -3.96
C ASP A 1 20.64 2.65 -4.31
N ARG A 2 19.63 1.73 -4.51
CA ARG A 2 18.28 2.15 -4.92
C ARG A 2 17.54 2.95 -3.84
N LEU A 3 17.67 2.57 -2.58
CA LEU A 3 17.07 3.33 -1.47
C LEU A 3 17.66 4.73 -1.37
N GLU A 4 18.97 4.90 -1.56
CA GLU A 4 19.60 6.23 -1.57
C GLU A 4 19.11 7.10 -2.74
N LEU A 5 18.84 6.49 -3.91
CA LEU A 5 18.23 7.20 -5.02
C LEU A 5 16.78 7.63 -4.70
N CYS A 6 16.00 6.76 -4.09
CA CYS A 6 14.65 7.09 -3.62
C CYS A 6 14.67 8.20 -2.57
N HIS A 7 15.59 8.14 -1.60
CA HIS A 7 15.78 9.17 -0.60
C HIS A 7 16.02 10.54 -1.22
N ARG A 8 16.96 10.64 -2.16
CA ARG A 8 17.21 11.88 -2.90
C ARG A 8 15.98 12.40 -3.64
N ALA A 9 15.20 11.50 -4.24
CA ALA A 9 13.96 11.88 -4.91
C ALA A 9 12.92 12.42 -3.90
N LEU A 10 12.80 11.81 -2.72
CA LEU A 10 11.92 12.29 -1.65
C LEU A 10 12.39 13.64 -1.10
N GLN A 11 13.70 13.85 -0.94
CA GLN A 11 14.25 15.15 -0.57
C GLN A 11 13.90 16.23 -1.60
N CYS A 12 14.05 15.96 -2.91
CA CYS A 12 13.64 16.90 -3.94
C CYS A 12 12.15 17.25 -3.86
N ARG A 13 11.28 16.29 -3.54
CA ARG A 13 9.85 16.56 -3.34
C ARG A 13 9.60 17.43 -2.10
N HIS A 14 10.29 17.16 -1.00
CA HIS A 14 10.20 17.96 0.22
C HIS A 14 10.66 19.41 -0.02
N GLU A 15 11.83 19.60 -0.65
CA GLU A 15 12.33 20.91 -1.02
C GLU A 15 11.37 21.70 -1.92
N ARG A 16 10.68 21.01 -2.83
CA ARG A 16 9.67 21.63 -3.72
C ARG A 16 8.49 22.23 -2.98
N LEU A 17 8.18 21.74 -1.79
CA LEU A 17 7.07 22.24 -0.98
C LEU A 17 7.43 23.47 -0.16
N LYS A 18 8.71 23.76 0.10
CA LYS A 18 9.16 24.91 0.87
C LYS A 18 8.70 26.21 0.22
N GLY A 19 8.25 27.14 1.03
CA GLY A 19 7.72 28.43 0.60
C GLY A 19 6.30 28.35 -0.01
N THR A 20 5.69 27.18 -0.09
CA THR A 20 4.29 27.05 -0.53
C THR A 20 3.37 27.73 0.47
N THR A 21 2.46 28.56 -0.01
CA THR A 21 1.47 29.21 0.84
C THR A 21 0.25 28.34 1.07
N SER A 22 -0.41 28.53 2.20
CA SER A 22 -1.65 27.83 2.57
C SER A 22 -2.78 28.02 1.54
N ASP A 23 -2.68 29.04 0.69
CA ASP A 23 -3.65 29.32 -0.39
C ASP A 23 -3.61 28.28 -1.52
N ALA A 24 -2.51 27.53 -1.65
CA ALA A 24 -2.41 26.47 -2.65
C ALA A 24 -3.37 25.28 -2.39
N ALA A 25 -3.72 25.01 -1.13
CA ALA A 25 -4.71 24.01 -0.74
C ALA A 25 -5.47 24.47 0.53
N PRO A 26 -6.38 25.46 0.41
CA PRO A 26 -7.04 26.07 1.57
C PRO A 26 -7.81 25.06 2.42
N ILE A 27 -8.52 24.12 1.80
CA ILE A 27 -9.31 23.10 2.48
C ILE A 27 -8.40 22.24 3.40
N LEU A 28 -7.19 21.92 2.93
CA LEU A 28 -6.24 21.12 3.70
C LEU A 28 -5.56 21.94 4.80
N TRP A 29 -5.08 23.14 4.47
CA TRP A 29 -4.18 23.87 5.34
C TRP A 29 -4.80 25.00 6.14
N GLN A 30 -5.88 25.62 5.68
CA GLN A 30 -6.57 26.72 6.39
C GLN A 30 -7.81 26.22 7.15
N TYR A 31 -8.64 25.40 6.49
CA TYR A 31 -9.94 24.97 7.03
C TYR A 31 -9.94 23.52 7.54
N GLY A 32 -8.86 22.80 7.33
CA GLY A 32 -8.72 21.43 7.83
C GLY A 32 -8.64 21.35 9.37
N ALA A 33 -8.85 20.15 9.89
CA ALA A 33 -8.92 19.92 11.33
C ALA A 33 -7.58 20.16 12.05
N LEU A 34 -6.46 20.00 11.38
CA LEU A 34 -5.14 19.92 12.01
C LEU A 34 -4.28 21.18 11.79
N ALA A 35 -4.08 21.62 10.55
CA ALA A 35 -3.10 22.66 10.23
C ALA A 35 -3.57 24.07 10.66
N ARG A 36 -4.76 24.48 10.26
CA ARG A 36 -5.39 25.77 10.58
C ARG A 36 -4.47 26.97 10.41
N LEU A 37 -3.75 27.02 9.29
CA LEU A 37 -2.90 28.14 8.94
C LEU A 37 -3.74 29.36 8.54
N LYS A 38 -3.17 30.53 8.73
CA LYS A 38 -3.76 31.78 8.21
C LYS A 38 -3.60 31.83 6.68
N LYS A 39 -4.47 32.59 6.02
CA LYS A 39 -4.35 32.88 4.60
C LYS A 39 -2.98 33.50 4.29
N GLY A 40 -2.30 32.98 3.26
CA GLY A 40 -0.96 33.42 2.85
C GLY A 40 0.19 32.96 3.75
N GLU A 41 -0.07 32.28 4.85
CA GLU A 41 0.97 31.69 5.70
C GLU A 41 1.65 30.52 4.98
N THR A 42 2.99 30.40 5.09
CA THR A 42 3.71 29.27 4.48
C THR A 42 3.49 27.99 5.28
N ILE A 43 3.56 26.85 4.58
CA ILE A 43 3.42 25.53 5.20
C ILE A 43 4.72 25.00 5.80
N ASP A 44 5.80 25.77 5.76
CA ASP A 44 7.16 25.31 6.10
C ASP A 44 7.24 24.68 7.49
N LYS A 45 6.52 25.23 8.47
CA LYS A 45 6.47 24.65 9.83
C LYS A 45 5.81 23.29 9.92
N LEU A 46 5.01 22.91 8.88
CA LEU A 46 4.36 21.60 8.81
C LEU A 46 5.23 20.52 8.17
N LEU A 47 6.34 20.92 7.53
CA LEU A 47 7.22 20.00 6.81
C LEU A 47 8.21 19.26 7.72
N TYR A 48 8.28 19.62 8.99
CA TYR A 48 9.22 19.09 9.97
C TYR A 48 8.51 18.65 11.26
N ASN A 49 9.27 18.07 12.17
CA ASN A 49 8.82 17.69 13.51
C ASN A 49 7.65 16.69 13.54
N GLY A 50 7.57 15.84 12.53
CA GLY A 50 6.57 14.77 12.46
C GLY A 50 5.13 15.21 12.18
N TYR A 51 4.91 16.45 11.76
CA TYR A 51 3.57 16.91 11.40
C TYR A 51 3.11 16.34 10.05
N SER A 52 3.97 16.41 9.04
CA SER A 52 3.72 15.85 7.71
C SER A 52 4.63 14.66 7.45
N THR A 53 4.11 13.64 6.82
CA THR A 53 4.87 12.46 6.43
C THR A 53 5.18 12.48 4.94
N ILE A 54 6.41 12.15 4.58
CA ILE A 54 6.79 11.87 3.20
C ILE A 54 7.05 10.36 3.03
N SER A 55 6.32 9.72 2.12
CA SER A 55 6.24 8.28 2.08
C SER A 55 7.16 7.66 1.02
N LEU A 56 7.94 6.67 1.45
CA LEU A 56 8.63 5.72 0.56
C LEU A 56 7.63 4.62 0.18
N GLY A 57 7.08 4.69 -1.02
CA GLY A 57 6.16 3.69 -1.55
C GLY A 57 6.90 2.47 -2.13
N TYR A 58 6.34 1.29 -1.98
CA TYR A 58 6.86 0.06 -2.58
C TYR A 58 5.76 -0.77 -3.23
N ALA A 59 6.14 -1.60 -4.19
CA ALA A 59 5.28 -2.57 -4.87
C ALA A 59 6.09 -3.79 -5.31
N GLY A 60 5.41 -4.88 -5.61
CA GLY A 60 6.03 -6.06 -6.18
C GLY A 60 6.87 -6.87 -5.20
N LEU A 61 6.51 -6.91 -3.92
CA LEU A 61 7.23 -7.74 -2.95
C LEU A 61 7.16 -9.21 -3.32
N TYR A 62 5.99 -9.69 -3.78
CA TYR A 62 5.83 -11.05 -4.27
C TYR A 62 6.81 -11.36 -5.41
N GLU A 63 6.84 -10.53 -6.45
CA GLU A 63 7.70 -10.74 -7.61
C GLU A 63 9.18 -10.65 -7.25
N CYS A 64 9.55 -9.76 -6.34
CA CYS A 64 10.91 -9.64 -5.83
C CYS A 64 11.34 -10.94 -5.13
N VAL A 65 10.55 -11.44 -4.20
CA VAL A 65 10.85 -12.68 -3.46
C VAL A 65 10.83 -13.87 -4.40
N LYS A 66 9.88 -13.94 -5.32
CA LYS A 66 9.79 -15.02 -6.32
C LYS A 66 11.03 -15.06 -7.19
N TYR A 67 11.50 -13.92 -7.66
CA TYR A 67 12.71 -13.84 -8.47
C TYR A 67 13.96 -14.26 -7.71
N MET A 68 14.08 -13.84 -6.45
CA MET A 68 15.29 -14.07 -5.65
C MET A 68 15.36 -15.48 -5.04
N THR A 69 14.22 -16.10 -4.76
CA THR A 69 14.16 -17.38 -4.03
C THR A 69 13.54 -18.53 -4.84
N GLY A 70 12.90 -18.22 -5.97
CA GLY A 70 12.10 -19.18 -6.75
C GLY A 70 10.72 -19.48 -6.12
N LYS A 71 10.40 -18.90 -4.96
CA LYS A 71 9.19 -19.20 -4.17
C LYS A 71 8.34 -17.96 -3.94
N SER A 72 7.04 -18.17 -3.64
CA SER A 72 6.18 -17.10 -3.14
C SER A 72 6.66 -16.59 -1.79
N HIS A 73 6.39 -15.32 -1.49
CA HIS A 73 6.65 -14.76 -0.16
C HIS A 73 5.76 -15.37 0.93
N THR A 74 4.68 -16.07 0.57
CA THR A 74 3.83 -16.85 1.48
C THR A 74 4.44 -18.20 1.88
N ASP A 75 5.45 -18.70 1.14
CA ASP A 75 6.18 -19.91 1.52
C ASP A 75 6.94 -19.67 2.84
N PRO A 76 6.76 -20.53 3.86
CA PRO A 76 7.41 -20.34 5.15
C PRO A 76 8.92 -20.18 5.10
N SER A 77 9.59 -20.76 4.10
CA SER A 77 11.04 -20.62 3.91
C SER A 77 11.44 -19.29 3.26
N ALA A 78 10.54 -18.61 2.55
CA ALA A 78 10.79 -17.34 1.87
C ALA A 78 10.24 -16.12 2.64
N THR A 79 9.24 -16.31 3.51
CA THR A 79 8.66 -15.25 4.35
C THR A 79 9.71 -14.46 5.16
N PRO A 80 10.71 -15.09 5.82
CA PRO A 80 11.74 -14.33 6.54
C PRO A 80 12.55 -13.40 5.64
N PHE A 81 12.79 -13.79 4.39
CA PHE A 81 13.46 -12.94 3.42
C PHE A 81 12.60 -11.73 3.03
N ALA A 82 11.30 -11.95 2.78
CA ALA A 82 10.36 -10.86 2.51
C ALA A 82 10.31 -9.85 3.66
N LEU A 83 10.20 -10.33 4.90
CA LEU A 83 10.20 -9.48 6.09
C LEU A 83 11.52 -8.71 6.25
N SER A 84 12.65 -9.33 5.94
CA SER A 84 13.97 -8.67 6.00
C SER A 84 14.10 -7.51 5.02
N ILE A 85 13.53 -7.63 3.82
CA ILE A 85 13.46 -6.54 2.84
C ILE A 85 12.65 -5.36 3.41
N MET A 86 11.47 -5.65 3.95
CA MET A 86 10.59 -4.64 4.53
C MET A 86 11.23 -3.96 5.73
N GLN A 87 11.83 -4.73 6.62
CA GLN A 87 12.54 -4.22 7.79
C GLN A 87 13.66 -3.27 7.37
N LYS A 88 14.47 -3.65 6.38
CA LYS A 88 15.55 -2.80 5.87
C LYS A 88 15.03 -1.46 5.31
N MET A 89 13.92 -1.47 4.58
CA MET A 89 13.32 -0.23 4.07
C MET A 89 12.80 0.65 5.21
N ASN A 90 12.13 0.04 6.20
CA ASN A 90 11.61 0.76 7.36
C ASN A 90 12.73 1.36 8.22
N ASP A 91 13.82 0.63 8.43
CA ASP A 91 14.97 1.10 9.18
C ASP A 91 15.66 2.28 8.48
N LYS A 92 15.73 2.26 7.14
CA LYS A 92 16.24 3.40 6.38
C LYS A 92 15.35 4.64 6.51
N CYS A 93 14.03 4.49 6.50
CA CYS A 93 13.13 5.61 6.78
C CYS A 93 13.37 6.20 8.17
N LYS A 94 13.57 5.37 9.19
CA LYS A 94 13.90 5.82 10.56
C LYS A 94 15.24 6.54 10.65
N GLU A 95 16.26 6.01 9.95
CA GLU A 95 17.58 6.63 9.86
C GLU A 95 17.48 8.05 9.25
N TRP A 96 16.83 8.19 8.12
CA TRP A 96 16.63 9.49 7.45
C TRP A 96 15.81 10.45 8.29
N LYS A 97 14.73 9.97 8.93
CA LYS A 97 13.92 10.77 9.84
C LYS A 97 14.75 11.36 10.98
N THR A 98 15.61 10.56 11.59
CA THR A 98 16.49 11.00 12.69
C THR A 98 17.53 12.02 12.21
N ALA A 99 18.09 11.81 11.03
CA ALA A 99 19.14 12.68 10.48
C ALA A 99 18.62 14.06 10.02
N GLU A 100 17.38 14.10 9.49
CA GLU A 100 16.88 15.29 8.78
C GLU A 100 15.68 15.98 9.46
N ASN A 101 15.13 15.38 10.51
CA ASN A 101 13.90 15.85 11.16
C ASN A 101 12.70 15.94 10.19
N ILE A 102 12.70 15.11 9.14
CA ILE A 102 11.62 14.94 8.18
C ILE A 102 10.98 13.57 8.45
N ASP A 103 9.66 13.50 8.52
CA ASP A 103 8.96 12.27 8.85
C ASP A 103 8.87 11.33 7.64
N TYR A 104 9.98 10.64 7.34
CA TYR A 104 9.99 9.57 6.34
C TYR A 104 9.28 8.33 6.87
N SER A 105 8.44 7.72 6.05
CA SER A 105 7.70 6.52 6.43
C SER A 105 7.54 5.54 5.28
N LEU A 106 7.60 4.25 5.56
CA LEU A 106 7.35 3.21 4.58
C LEU A 106 5.85 3.06 4.34
N TYR A 107 5.44 3.03 3.07
CA TYR A 107 4.05 3.03 2.64
C TYR A 107 3.75 1.92 1.64
N GLY A 108 2.80 1.05 1.98
CA GLY A 108 2.24 0.05 1.07
C GLY A 108 1.36 0.72 0.02
N THR A 109 1.97 1.20 -1.05
CA THR A 109 1.33 2.01 -2.06
C THR A 109 0.31 1.21 -2.87
N PRO A 110 -0.96 1.62 -2.93
CA PRO A 110 -1.90 1.12 -3.92
C PRO A 110 -1.48 1.67 -5.29
N LEU A 111 -1.15 0.76 -6.20
CA LEU A 111 -0.65 1.11 -7.53
C LEU A 111 -1.60 0.57 -8.61
N GLU A 112 -2.67 1.25 -8.90
CA GLU A 112 -3.66 0.82 -9.89
C GLU A 112 -3.05 0.70 -11.31
N SER A 113 -3.20 1.70 -12.16
CA SER A 113 -2.65 1.69 -13.52
C SER A 113 -1.13 1.60 -13.60
N THR A 114 -0.42 1.98 -12.53
CA THR A 114 1.03 1.95 -12.47
C THR A 114 1.58 0.53 -12.44
N THR A 115 0.86 -0.45 -11.90
CA THR A 115 1.26 -1.87 -11.88
C THR A 115 1.46 -2.41 -13.29
N TYR A 116 0.55 -2.10 -14.20
CA TYR A 116 0.65 -2.46 -15.62
C TYR A 116 1.87 -1.80 -16.29
N LYS A 117 2.05 -0.50 -16.07
CA LYS A 117 3.18 0.25 -16.63
C LYS A 117 4.52 -0.32 -16.14
N PHE A 118 4.62 -0.67 -14.87
CA PHE A 118 5.80 -1.34 -14.31
C PHE A 118 6.07 -2.68 -14.99
N ALA A 119 5.05 -3.53 -15.09
CA ALA A 119 5.18 -4.84 -15.75
C ALA A 119 5.70 -4.68 -17.18
N LYS A 120 5.13 -3.77 -17.97
CA LYS A 120 5.59 -3.48 -19.33
C LYS A 120 7.03 -2.98 -19.40
N CYS A 121 7.43 -2.09 -18.49
CA CYS A 121 8.80 -1.60 -18.43
C CYS A 121 9.79 -2.71 -18.07
N LEU A 122 9.42 -3.59 -17.14
CA LEU A 122 10.26 -4.72 -16.75
C LEU A 122 10.39 -5.73 -17.89
N GLN A 123 9.28 -6.08 -18.57
CA GLN A 123 9.29 -6.97 -19.75
C GLN A 123 10.18 -6.41 -20.87
N LYS A 124 10.06 -5.11 -21.16
CA LYS A 124 10.89 -4.46 -22.17
C LYS A 124 12.38 -4.51 -21.84
N ARG A 125 12.74 -4.40 -20.57
CA ARG A 125 14.12 -4.32 -20.10
C ARG A 125 14.76 -5.67 -19.86
N PHE A 126 14.02 -6.62 -19.32
CA PHE A 126 14.54 -7.89 -18.82
C PHE A 126 13.94 -9.13 -19.51
N GLY A 127 12.98 -8.94 -20.42
CA GLY A 127 12.23 -10.02 -21.03
C GLY A 127 11.12 -10.57 -20.13
N VAL A 128 10.51 -11.65 -20.59
CA VAL A 128 9.47 -12.36 -19.85
C VAL A 128 10.14 -13.36 -18.92
N ILE A 129 9.88 -13.21 -17.62
CA ILE A 129 10.36 -14.11 -16.56
C ILE A 129 9.12 -14.71 -15.89
N GLU A 130 9.02 -16.04 -15.94
CA GLU A 130 7.88 -16.79 -15.42
C GLU A 130 7.63 -16.50 -13.92
N GLY A 131 6.38 -16.20 -13.58
CA GLY A 131 5.94 -15.84 -12.22
C GLY A 131 6.43 -14.50 -11.72
N VAL A 132 7.12 -13.70 -12.56
CA VAL A 132 7.68 -12.39 -12.18
C VAL A 132 7.21 -11.30 -13.14
N THR A 133 7.48 -11.42 -14.45
CA THR A 133 7.12 -10.40 -15.43
C THR A 133 6.20 -10.96 -16.54
N ASP A 134 5.78 -12.19 -16.44
CA ASP A 134 4.92 -12.89 -17.42
C ASP A 134 3.49 -12.37 -17.44
N LYS A 135 3.06 -11.67 -16.39
CA LYS A 135 1.73 -11.07 -16.29
C LYS A 135 1.75 -9.60 -16.65
N GLY A 136 0.61 -9.07 -17.04
CA GLY A 136 0.45 -7.67 -17.40
C GLY A 136 0.42 -6.71 -16.18
N TYR A 137 0.76 -7.16 -14.99
CA TYR A 137 0.76 -6.37 -13.76
C TYR A 137 1.86 -6.81 -12.80
N ILE A 138 2.15 -5.99 -11.81
CA ILE A 138 2.98 -6.28 -10.64
C ILE A 138 2.07 -6.21 -9.41
N THR A 139 2.21 -7.15 -8.49
CA THR A 139 1.42 -7.19 -7.26
C THR A 139 1.58 -5.91 -6.45
N ASN A 140 0.49 -5.33 -5.99
CA ASN A 140 0.52 -4.18 -5.11
C ASN A 140 1.24 -4.51 -3.80
N SER A 141 2.09 -3.60 -3.36
CA SER A 141 2.77 -3.64 -2.07
C SER A 141 3.23 -5.05 -1.64
N TYR A 142 2.69 -5.56 -0.54
CA TYR A 142 2.99 -6.87 0.07
C TYR A 142 1.90 -7.93 -0.17
N HIS A 143 0.86 -7.61 -0.94
CA HIS A 143 -0.30 -8.51 -1.03
C HIS A 143 0.05 -9.92 -1.46
N VAL A 144 -0.69 -10.87 -0.93
CA VAL A 144 -0.70 -12.25 -1.44
C VAL A 144 -1.12 -12.23 -2.91
N HIS A 145 -0.38 -12.95 -3.74
CA HIS A 145 -0.63 -12.97 -5.18
C HIS A 145 -2.01 -13.58 -5.47
N VAL A 146 -2.76 -12.98 -6.38
CA VAL A 146 -4.17 -13.33 -6.67
C VAL A 146 -4.40 -14.77 -7.13
N THR A 147 -3.38 -15.44 -7.62
CA THR A 147 -3.46 -16.86 -8.01
C THR A 147 -3.30 -17.83 -6.85
N GLU A 148 -2.93 -17.35 -5.67
CA GLU A 148 -2.77 -18.21 -4.50
C GLU A 148 -4.13 -18.54 -3.88
N LYS A 149 -4.35 -19.83 -3.66
CA LYS A 149 -5.55 -20.32 -2.98
C LYS A 149 -5.35 -20.21 -1.47
N ILE A 150 -5.81 -19.11 -0.89
CA ILE A 150 -5.71 -18.80 0.53
C ILE A 150 -7.07 -18.29 1.02
N ASP A 151 -7.49 -18.70 2.21
CA ASP A 151 -8.70 -18.15 2.82
C ASP A 151 -8.47 -16.73 3.38
N ALA A 152 -9.56 -15.98 3.57
CA ALA A 152 -9.50 -14.59 3.98
C ALA A 152 -8.79 -14.36 5.33
N PHE A 153 -9.03 -15.22 6.32
CA PHE A 153 -8.42 -15.08 7.65
C PHE A 153 -6.93 -15.37 7.62
N THR A 154 -6.53 -16.44 6.93
CA THR A 154 -5.11 -16.78 6.74
C THR A 154 -4.38 -15.69 5.96
N LYS A 155 -5.01 -15.14 4.91
CA LYS A 155 -4.48 -14.01 4.15
C LYS A 155 -4.26 -12.78 5.03
N LEU A 156 -5.28 -12.35 5.78
CA LEU A 156 -5.19 -11.19 6.66
C LEU A 156 -4.12 -11.37 7.73
N LYS A 157 -4.04 -12.55 8.35
CA LYS A 157 -3.02 -12.86 9.36
C LYS A 157 -1.60 -12.83 8.77
N PHE A 158 -1.44 -13.35 7.56
CA PHE A 158 -0.16 -13.28 6.85
C PHE A 158 0.23 -11.84 6.53
N GLU A 159 -0.68 -11.05 5.98
CA GLU A 159 -0.45 -9.67 5.56
C GLU A 159 -0.23 -8.70 6.75
N ALA A 160 -0.79 -9.00 7.91
CA ALA A 160 -0.62 -8.20 9.12
C ALA A 160 0.86 -7.93 9.48
N GLN A 161 1.74 -8.91 9.29
CA GLN A 161 3.17 -8.78 9.55
C GLN A 161 3.82 -7.65 8.73
N PHE A 162 3.37 -7.47 7.51
CA PHE A 162 3.88 -6.45 6.59
C PHE A 162 3.26 -5.07 6.86
N GLN A 163 2.01 -5.02 7.31
CA GLN A 163 1.38 -3.77 7.73
C GLN A 163 2.12 -3.13 8.90
N HIS A 164 2.52 -3.90 9.90
CA HIS A 164 3.32 -3.41 11.02
C HIS A 164 4.67 -2.82 10.60
N LEU A 165 5.21 -3.26 9.48
CA LEU A 165 6.44 -2.72 8.88
C LEU A 165 6.20 -1.54 7.93
N SER A 166 4.93 -1.16 7.70
CA SER A 166 4.54 -0.07 6.80
C SER A 166 3.78 1.03 7.55
N PRO A 167 4.45 1.74 8.50
CA PRO A 167 3.79 2.72 9.37
C PRO A 167 3.26 3.96 8.62
N GLY A 168 3.69 4.19 7.38
CA GLY A 168 3.16 5.25 6.51
C GLY A 168 1.78 4.99 5.98
N GLY A 169 1.26 3.78 6.18
CA GLY A 169 -0.03 3.32 5.75
C GLY A 169 0.06 2.08 4.86
N ALA A 170 -0.90 1.20 5.00
CA ALA A 170 -1.10 0.03 4.19
C ALA A 170 -2.52 -0.49 4.39
N ILE A 171 -3.09 -1.11 3.37
CA ILE A 171 -4.42 -1.69 3.43
C ILE A 171 -4.38 -3.12 2.91
N SER A 172 -5.15 -4.00 3.51
CA SER A 172 -5.37 -5.35 3.00
C SER A 172 -6.80 -5.50 2.52
N TYR A 173 -6.96 -6.17 1.38
CA TYR A 173 -8.26 -6.41 0.77
C TYR A 173 -8.64 -7.87 0.89
N VAL A 174 -9.88 -8.13 1.28
CA VAL A 174 -10.47 -9.46 1.21
C VAL A 174 -11.86 -9.40 0.60
N GLU A 175 -12.15 -10.37 -0.25
CA GLU A 175 -13.48 -10.57 -0.79
C GLU A 175 -14.24 -11.54 0.10
N VAL A 176 -15.46 -11.15 0.44
CA VAL A 176 -16.37 -11.94 1.27
C VAL A 176 -17.70 -12.12 0.54
N PRO A 177 -18.43 -13.20 0.79
CA PRO A 177 -19.79 -13.32 0.27
C PRO A 177 -20.70 -12.24 0.88
N ASN A 178 -21.87 -12.03 0.29
CA ASN A 178 -22.85 -11.12 0.86
C ASN A 178 -23.26 -11.61 2.26
N MET A 179 -22.93 -10.83 3.28
CA MET A 179 -23.17 -11.16 4.68
C MET A 179 -24.36 -10.39 5.30
N GLN A 180 -25.20 -9.73 4.49
CA GLN A 180 -26.34 -8.94 5.00
C GLN A 180 -27.29 -9.75 5.88
N GLN A 181 -27.42 -11.04 5.63
CA GLN A 181 -28.28 -11.95 6.42
C GLN A 181 -27.50 -12.72 7.49
N ASN A 182 -26.20 -12.48 7.66
CA ASN A 182 -25.37 -13.16 8.65
C ASN A 182 -24.53 -12.16 9.44
N LEU A 183 -25.19 -11.40 10.30
CA LEU A 183 -24.54 -10.37 11.13
C LEU A 183 -23.52 -10.96 12.10
N GLU A 184 -23.73 -12.19 12.55
CA GLU A 184 -22.78 -12.89 13.41
C GLU A 184 -21.43 -13.08 12.70
N ALA A 185 -21.45 -13.50 11.44
CA ALA A 185 -20.22 -13.63 10.64
C ALA A 185 -19.53 -12.27 10.45
N VAL A 186 -20.29 -11.18 10.25
CA VAL A 186 -19.74 -9.83 10.17
C VAL A 186 -19.00 -9.46 11.45
N LEU A 187 -19.62 -9.69 12.61
CA LEU A 187 -19.00 -9.40 13.91
C LEU A 187 -17.72 -10.22 14.15
N GLN A 188 -17.73 -11.49 13.76
CA GLN A 188 -16.55 -12.35 13.86
C GLN A 188 -15.40 -11.85 12.98
N VAL A 189 -15.68 -11.42 11.74
CA VAL A 189 -14.67 -10.83 10.85
C VAL A 189 -14.15 -9.51 11.41
N MET A 190 -15.02 -8.63 11.90
CA MET A 190 -14.62 -7.37 12.52
C MET A 190 -13.73 -7.60 13.74
N LYS A 191 -14.10 -8.55 14.60
CA LYS A 191 -13.27 -8.92 15.75
C LYS A 191 -11.91 -9.45 15.30
N PHE A 192 -11.87 -10.31 14.29
CA PHE A 192 -10.61 -10.83 13.77
C PHE A 192 -9.70 -9.70 13.21
N ILE A 193 -10.29 -8.74 12.47
CA ILE A 193 -9.55 -7.58 11.96
C ILE A 193 -8.99 -6.78 13.14
N TYR A 194 -9.81 -6.45 14.12
CA TYR A 194 -9.40 -5.71 15.30
C TYR A 194 -8.23 -6.36 16.05
N ASP A 195 -8.26 -7.68 16.18
CA ASP A 195 -7.27 -8.45 16.95
C ASP A 195 -5.94 -8.68 16.16
N ASN A 196 -5.95 -8.61 14.81
CA ASN A 196 -4.83 -9.12 14.01
C ASN A 196 -4.25 -8.14 12.99
N ILE A 197 -5.01 -7.15 12.50
CA ILE A 197 -4.57 -6.31 11.38
C ILE A 197 -4.93 -4.84 11.63
N ILE A 198 -4.12 -3.92 11.09
CA ILE A 198 -4.29 -2.49 11.37
C ILE A 198 -5.41 -1.91 10.50
N TYR A 199 -5.44 -2.27 9.21
CA TYR A 199 -6.42 -1.75 8.25
C TYR A 199 -6.77 -2.78 7.19
N ALA A 200 -8.04 -3.08 7.05
CA ALA A 200 -8.57 -3.99 6.04
C ALA A 200 -9.84 -3.43 5.40
N GLU A 201 -10.03 -3.73 4.13
CA GLU A 201 -11.25 -3.48 3.38
C GLU A 201 -11.91 -4.81 3.03
N LEU A 202 -13.21 -4.89 3.30
CA LEU A 202 -14.04 -6.02 2.96
C LEU A 202 -14.88 -5.68 1.73
N ASN A 203 -14.69 -6.43 0.68
CA ASN A 203 -15.43 -6.27 -0.57
C ASN A 203 -16.33 -7.47 -0.85
N THR A 204 -17.47 -7.23 -1.45
CA THR A 204 -18.29 -8.30 -2.05
C THR A 204 -17.94 -8.43 -3.53
N LYS A 205 -18.15 -9.62 -4.10
CA LYS A 205 -17.89 -9.88 -5.53
C LYS A 205 -18.87 -9.16 -6.46
N SER A 206 -20.00 -8.71 -5.94
CA SER A 206 -21.04 -8.04 -6.73
C SER A 206 -21.56 -6.82 -6.02
N ASP A 207 -21.95 -5.82 -6.77
CA ASP A 207 -22.64 -4.64 -6.29
C ASP A 207 -24.14 -4.76 -6.63
N TYR A 208 -24.99 -4.35 -5.69
CA TYR A 208 -26.44 -4.31 -5.85
C TYR A 208 -26.88 -2.89 -6.13
N CYS A 209 -27.51 -2.68 -7.28
CA CYS A 209 -28.10 -1.39 -7.62
C CYS A 209 -29.52 -1.29 -7.09
N GLN A 210 -29.74 -0.42 -6.11
CA GLN A 210 -31.07 -0.23 -5.51
C GLN A 210 -32.09 0.35 -6.47
N ALA A 211 -31.65 1.18 -7.43
CA ALA A 211 -32.55 1.84 -8.39
C ALA A 211 -33.18 0.86 -9.39
N VAL A 212 -32.48 -0.18 -9.77
CA VAL A 212 -32.94 -1.17 -10.77
C VAL A 212 -33.11 -2.56 -10.21
N SER A 213 -32.89 -2.75 -8.91
CA SER A 213 -32.96 -4.05 -8.21
C SER A 213 -32.17 -5.16 -8.91
N TYR A 214 -31.00 -4.78 -9.44
CA TYR A 214 -30.16 -5.67 -10.23
C TYR A 214 -28.75 -5.77 -9.64
N THR A 215 -28.19 -6.98 -9.66
CA THR A 215 -26.81 -7.22 -9.19
C THR A 215 -25.85 -7.05 -10.36
N HIS A 216 -24.83 -6.23 -10.17
CA HIS A 216 -23.76 -6.03 -11.13
C HIS A 216 -22.47 -6.66 -10.61
N LEU A 217 -21.71 -7.30 -11.51
CA LEU A 217 -20.32 -7.68 -11.22
C LEU A 217 -19.47 -6.42 -11.15
N ARG A 218 -18.50 -6.39 -10.24
CA ARG A 218 -17.53 -5.30 -10.19
C ARG A 218 -16.63 -5.31 -11.42
N ALA A 219 -16.23 -4.14 -11.86
CA ALA A 219 -15.38 -3.96 -13.04
C ALA A 219 -14.03 -4.70 -12.97
N HIS A 220 -13.56 -5.03 -11.76
CA HIS A 220 -12.33 -5.79 -11.57
C HIS A 220 -12.45 -7.29 -11.90
N GLU A 221 -13.67 -7.80 -12.00
CA GLU A 221 -13.91 -9.23 -12.25
C GLU A 221 -14.03 -9.55 -13.76
N THR A 222 -14.20 -8.54 -14.59
CA THR A 222 -14.31 -8.70 -16.04
C THR A 222 -12.96 -8.83 -16.76
N CYS A 223 -11.85 -8.76 -16.05
CA CYS A 223 -10.50 -8.88 -16.63
C CYS A 223 -9.82 -10.23 -16.31
N ALA A 224 -10.57 -11.22 -15.86
CA ALA A 224 -10.06 -12.54 -15.45
C ALA A 224 -10.40 -13.67 -16.45
N ASP A 225 -10.55 -13.34 -17.75
CA ASP A 225 -10.59 -14.34 -18.83
C ASP A 225 -9.30 -14.30 -19.65
#